data_86bc0ed1af1751e378fa1e881a10a216
#
_entry.id   86bc0ed1af1751e378fa1e881a10a216
#
_cell.length_a   1.000
_cell.length_b   1.000
_cell.length_c   1.000
_cell.angle_alpha   90.00
_cell.angle_beta   90.00
_cell.angle_gamma   90.00
#
_symmetry.space_group_name_H-M   'P 1'
#
loop_
_entity.id
_entity.type
_entity.pdbx_description
1 polymer ?
#
loop_
_entity_poly.entity_id
_entity_poly.type
_entity_poly.pdbx_seq_one_letter_code
_entity_poly.pdbx_strand_id
1 'polypeptide(L)'
;DSVSLIMFNLGYLPGGDHSLSTKADTTIEALEKGLNLLHEGGMISLLIYSGGDSGFEEKKQVLAWLRELPDDKYTVLVEAFYNKPNNPPLPVYILKNETA
;
A
#
# COMPACT_ATOMS: atom_id res chain seq x y z
N ASP A 1 -3.65 -17.78 -3.82
CA ASP A 1 -3.37 -18.03 -2.41
C ASP A 1 -2.09 -18.82 -2.18
N SER A 2 -1.21 -18.82 -3.19
CA SER A 2 0.08 -19.50 -3.07
C SER A 2 1.24 -18.53 -2.86
N VAL A 3 0.98 -17.24 -2.74
CA VAL A 3 2.00 -16.20 -2.67
C VAL A 3 2.22 -15.78 -1.22
N SER A 4 3.50 -15.73 -0.79
CA SER A 4 3.87 -15.37 0.58
C SER A 4 4.14 -13.89 0.75
N LEU A 5 4.64 -13.23 -0.30
CA LEU A 5 5.07 -11.84 -0.22
C LEU A 5 4.81 -11.16 -1.55
N ILE A 6 4.16 -10.00 -1.49
CA ILE A 6 3.98 -9.13 -2.65
C ILE A 6 4.47 -7.75 -2.27
N MET A 7 5.22 -7.11 -3.16
CA MET A 7 5.77 -5.78 -2.94
C MET A 7 5.20 -4.79 -3.93
N PHE A 8 4.79 -3.62 -3.43
CA PHE A 8 4.27 -2.53 -4.25
C PHE A 8 5.00 -1.23 -3.94
N ASN A 9 5.29 -0.46 -4.98
CA ASN A 9 5.74 0.93 -4.85
C ASN A 9 4.70 1.79 -5.51
N LEU A 10 4.05 2.66 -4.74
CA LEU A 10 2.93 3.46 -5.21
C LEU A 10 3.25 4.94 -5.25
N GLY A 11 2.71 5.63 -6.23
CA GLY A 11 2.77 7.07 -6.31
C GLY A 11 3.84 7.55 -7.27
N TYR A 12 4.49 8.64 -6.89
CA TYR A 12 5.43 9.36 -7.75
C TYR A 12 6.67 8.51 -8.08
N LEU A 13 6.99 8.45 -9.37
CA LEU A 13 8.21 7.81 -9.84
C LEU A 13 9.20 8.90 -10.26
N PRO A 14 10.29 9.12 -9.50
CA PRO A 14 11.25 10.18 -9.84
C PRO A 14 11.79 10.00 -11.26
N GLY A 15 11.74 11.08 -12.05
CA GLY A 15 12.19 11.05 -13.43
C GLY A 15 11.19 10.46 -14.40
N GLY A 16 10.04 10.02 -13.91
CA GLY A 16 9.01 9.47 -14.77
C GLY A 16 8.00 10.51 -15.24
N ASP A 17 7.11 10.10 -16.10
CA ASP A 17 6.04 10.94 -16.59
C ASP A 17 4.91 10.98 -15.56
N HIS A 18 4.58 12.17 -15.07
CA HIS A 18 3.56 12.31 -14.04
C HIS A 18 2.17 11.91 -14.53
N SER A 19 1.93 11.98 -15.84
CA SER A 19 0.66 11.55 -16.41
C SER A 19 0.46 10.04 -16.32
N LEU A 20 1.54 9.29 -16.07
CA LEU A 20 1.49 7.85 -15.93
C LEU A 20 1.44 7.40 -14.48
N SER A 21 1.30 8.33 -13.54
CA SER A 21 1.21 7.97 -12.14
C SER A 21 -0.05 7.15 -11.88
N THR A 22 0.07 6.17 -10.99
CA THR A 22 -1.04 5.28 -10.63
C THR A 22 -2.12 6.08 -9.91
N LYS A 23 -3.37 5.88 -10.29
CA LYS A 23 -4.50 6.50 -9.59
C LYS A 23 -4.93 5.60 -8.43
N ALA A 24 -5.56 6.22 -7.43
CA ALA A 24 -5.95 5.50 -6.21
C ALA A 24 -6.85 4.30 -6.49
N ASP A 25 -7.82 4.44 -7.38
CA ASP A 25 -8.74 3.35 -7.68
C ASP A 25 -8.03 2.17 -8.37
N THR A 26 -7.08 2.45 -9.25
CA THR A 26 -6.28 1.42 -9.89
C THR A 26 -5.38 0.72 -8.88
N THR A 27 -4.79 1.51 -7.98
CA THR A 27 -3.94 0.98 -6.92
C THR A 27 -4.72 0.06 -5.99
N ILE A 28 -5.90 0.50 -5.56
CA ILE A 28 -6.74 -0.29 -4.67
C ILE A 28 -7.16 -1.59 -5.34
N GLU A 29 -7.52 -1.55 -6.62
CA GLU A 29 -7.87 -2.76 -7.35
C GLU A 29 -6.70 -3.75 -7.39
N ALA A 30 -5.49 -3.24 -7.64
CA ALA A 30 -4.30 -4.08 -7.66
C ALA A 30 -4.02 -4.69 -6.28
N LEU A 31 -4.22 -3.92 -5.22
CA LEU A 31 -4.03 -4.41 -3.86
C LEU A 31 -5.06 -5.48 -3.51
N GLU A 32 -6.32 -5.30 -3.93
CA GLU A 32 -7.35 -6.29 -3.70
C GLU A 32 -7.03 -7.61 -4.39
N LYS A 33 -6.54 -7.54 -5.62
CA LYS A 33 -6.09 -8.74 -6.33
C LYS A 33 -4.92 -9.41 -5.63
N GLY A 34 -3.99 -8.59 -5.13
CA GLY A 34 -2.86 -9.10 -4.36
C GLY A 34 -3.29 -9.83 -3.10
N LEU A 35 -4.27 -9.29 -2.37
CA LEU A 35 -4.78 -9.94 -1.16
C LEU A 35 -5.40 -11.29 -1.47
N ASN A 36 -6.05 -11.43 -2.62
CA ASN A 36 -6.64 -12.71 -3.02
C ASN A 36 -5.59 -13.74 -3.39
N LEU A 37 -4.44 -13.31 -3.90
CA LEU A 37 -3.34 -14.21 -4.24
C LEU A 37 -2.52 -14.63 -3.03
N LEU A 38 -2.57 -13.85 -1.96
CA LEU A 38 -1.78 -14.06 -0.78
C LEU A 38 -2.33 -15.22 0.04
N HIS A 39 -1.46 -16.14 0.45
CA HIS A 39 -1.92 -17.20 1.35
C HIS A 39 -1.99 -16.68 2.78
N GLU A 40 -2.68 -17.41 3.66
CA GLU A 40 -2.73 -17.06 5.08
C GLU A 40 -1.32 -17.03 5.66
N GLY A 41 -1.04 -16.03 6.46
CA GLY A 41 0.31 -15.80 6.98
C GLY A 41 1.20 -15.01 6.05
N GLY A 42 0.74 -14.74 4.83
CA GLY A 42 1.50 -13.94 3.88
C GLY A 42 1.39 -12.46 4.14
N MET A 43 2.15 -11.67 3.38
CA MET A 43 2.26 -10.23 3.62
C MET A 43 2.38 -9.46 2.30
N ILE A 44 1.73 -8.30 2.26
CA ILE A 44 2.00 -7.31 1.23
C ILE A 44 2.85 -6.20 1.87
N SER A 45 3.97 -5.90 1.24
CA SER A 45 4.82 -4.77 1.62
C SER A 45 4.57 -3.65 0.63
N LEU A 46 4.17 -2.50 1.14
CA LEU A 46 3.70 -1.38 0.32
C LEU A 46 4.44 -0.13 0.72
N LEU A 47 4.98 0.58 -0.27
CA LEU A 47 5.67 1.83 -0.03
C LEU A 47 4.90 2.93 -0.76
N ILE A 48 4.36 3.89 -0.01
CA ILE A 48 3.52 4.95 -0.55
C ILE A 48 4.31 6.25 -0.60
N TYR A 49 4.45 6.80 -1.79
CA TYR A 49 5.09 8.10 -2.00
C TYR A 49 4.01 9.17 -2.12
N SER A 50 4.25 10.33 -1.53
CA SER A 50 3.29 11.45 -1.55
C SER A 50 3.79 12.62 -2.36
N GLY A 51 4.72 12.41 -3.31
CA GLY A 51 5.23 13.47 -4.14
C GLY A 51 4.28 13.84 -5.27
N GLY A 52 4.39 15.07 -5.76
CA GLY A 52 3.59 15.54 -6.88
C GLY A 52 2.18 15.96 -6.48
N ASP A 53 1.46 16.54 -7.44
CA ASP A 53 0.15 17.15 -7.18
C ASP A 53 -0.91 16.11 -6.84
N SER A 54 -0.86 14.92 -7.46
CA SER A 54 -1.86 13.88 -7.25
C SER A 54 -1.44 12.85 -6.22
N GLY A 55 -0.15 12.80 -5.86
CA GLY A 55 0.36 11.78 -4.96
C GLY A 55 -0.21 11.88 -3.56
N PHE A 56 -0.43 13.09 -3.09
CA PHE A 56 -0.99 13.31 -1.75
C PHE A 56 -2.42 12.79 -1.66
N GLU A 57 -3.23 13.06 -2.68
CA GLU A 57 -4.62 12.59 -2.71
C GLU A 57 -4.69 11.08 -2.84
N GLU A 58 -3.84 10.49 -3.67
CA GLU A 58 -3.77 9.05 -3.81
C GLU A 58 -3.41 8.38 -2.48
N LYS A 59 -2.41 8.92 -1.79
CA LYS A 59 -2.00 8.43 -0.47
C LYS A 59 -3.17 8.45 0.50
N LYS A 60 -3.92 9.55 0.52
CA LYS A 60 -5.05 9.72 1.43
C LYS A 60 -6.13 8.67 1.17
N GLN A 61 -6.45 8.44 -0.10
CA GLN A 61 -7.47 7.46 -0.47
C GLN A 61 -7.03 6.03 -0.17
N VAL A 62 -5.79 5.71 -0.44
CA VAL A 62 -5.26 4.37 -0.13
C VAL A 62 -5.27 4.11 1.37
N LEU A 63 -4.85 5.10 2.17
CA LEU A 63 -4.87 4.96 3.62
C LEU A 63 -6.30 4.77 4.15
N ALA A 64 -7.28 5.47 3.57
CA ALA A 64 -8.67 5.31 3.96
C ALA A 64 -9.15 3.88 3.67
N TRP A 65 -8.81 3.35 2.50
CA TRP A 65 -9.16 1.98 2.14
C TRP A 65 -8.52 0.96 3.08
N LEU A 66 -7.24 1.17 3.42
CA LEU A 66 -6.52 0.28 4.33
C LEU A 66 -7.20 0.22 5.70
N ARG A 67 -7.69 1.35 6.18
CA ARG A 67 -8.36 1.42 7.48
C ARG A 67 -9.64 0.60 7.51
N GLU A 68 -10.28 0.41 6.36
CA GLU A 68 -11.54 -0.31 6.25
C GLU A 68 -11.37 -1.82 6.03
N LEU A 69 -10.14 -2.30 5.92
CA LEU A 69 -9.94 -3.74 5.78
C LEU A 69 -10.40 -4.46 7.05
N PRO A 70 -11.11 -5.61 6.90
CA PRO A 70 -11.61 -6.33 8.08
C PRO A 70 -10.46 -6.77 9.01
N ASP A 71 -10.54 -6.40 10.27
CA ASP A 71 -9.47 -6.67 11.22
C ASP A 71 -9.40 -8.12 11.66
N ASP A 72 -10.45 -8.90 11.38
CA ASP A 72 -10.41 -10.35 11.63
C ASP A 72 -9.64 -11.10 10.55
N LYS A 73 -9.45 -10.49 9.39
CA LYS A 73 -8.75 -11.13 8.25
C LYS A 73 -7.40 -10.55 7.98
N TYR A 74 -7.22 -9.26 8.24
CA TYR A 74 -5.99 -8.56 7.90
C TYR A 74 -5.50 -7.70 9.05
N THR A 75 -4.19 -7.61 9.18
CA THR A 75 -3.54 -6.67 10.08
C THR A 75 -2.78 -5.67 9.24
N VAL A 76 -3.03 -4.40 9.45
CA VAL A 76 -2.36 -3.34 8.71
C VAL A 76 -1.44 -2.58 9.64
N LEU A 77 -0.16 -2.52 9.29
CA LEU A 77 0.84 -1.77 10.03
C LEU A 77 1.32 -0.61 9.17
N VAL A 78 1.31 0.58 9.73
CA VAL A 78 1.81 1.77 9.06
C VAL A 78 3.01 2.28 9.84
N GLU A 79 4.17 2.34 9.18
CA GLU A 79 5.41 2.78 9.80
C GLU A 79 5.68 4.23 9.43
N ALA A 80 6.56 4.88 10.19
CA ALA A 80 6.96 6.25 9.91
C ALA A 80 8.46 6.38 10.13
N PHE A 81 9.11 7.16 9.25
CA PHE A 81 10.51 7.51 9.44
C PHE A 81 10.57 8.63 10.47
N TYR A 82 10.94 8.29 11.68
CA TYR A 82 10.88 9.22 12.80
C TYR A 82 11.83 10.41 12.65
N ASN A 83 12.97 10.19 12.01
CA ASN A 83 14.03 11.21 11.91
C ASN A 83 14.24 11.75 10.49
N LYS A 84 13.31 11.51 9.57
CA LYS A 84 13.46 11.98 8.18
C LYS A 84 12.49 13.12 7.89
N PRO A 85 12.97 14.27 7.44
CA PRO A 85 12.10 15.38 7.05
C PRO A 85 11.58 15.23 5.62
N ASN A 86 10.75 16.17 5.20
CA ASN A 86 10.32 16.33 3.80
C ASN A 86 9.49 15.19 3.25
N ASN A 87 8.51 14.71 4.04
CA ASN A 87 7.53 13.73 3.60
C ASN A 87 8.19 12.48 2.98
N PRO A 88 8.94 11.71 3.76
CA PRO A 88 9.51 10.48 3.23
C PRO A 88 8.42 9.49 2.86
N PRO A 89 8.72 8.47 2.03
CA PRO A 89 7.73 7.46 1.70
C PRO A 89 7.22 6.76 2.95
N LEU A 90 5.97 6.31 2.90
CA LEU A 90 5.29 5.69 4.02
C LEU A 90 5.28 4.17 3.83
N PRO A 91 6.03 3.41 4.64
CA PRO A 91 5.97 1.95 4.57
C PRO A 91 4.70 1.43 5.22
N VAL A 92 4.03 0.52 4.53
CA VAL A 92 2.81 -0.12 5.03
C VAL A 92 2.94 -1.62 4.82
N TYR A 93 2.48 -2.39 5.79
CA TYR A 93 2.48 -3.84 5.71
C TYR A 93 1.07 -4.34 5.94
N ILE A 94 0.59 -5.19 5.04
CA ILE A 94 -0.71 -5.84 5.19
C ILE A 94 -0.44 -7.32 5.40
N LEU A 95 -0.80 -7.81 6.59
CA LEU A 95 -0.62 -9.22 6.92
C LEU A 95 -1.96 -9.93 6.78
N LYS A 96 -1.98 -11.06 6.08
CA LYS A 96 -3.19 -11.87 5.99
C LYS A 96 -3.18 -12.83 7.16
N ASN A 97 -4.11 -12.61 8.09
CA ASN A 97 -4.15 -13.38 9.33
C ASN A 97 -4.44 -14.85 9.07
N GLU A 98 -3.86 -15.70 9.90
CA GLU A 98 -4.18 -17.13 9.84
C GLU A 98 -5.50 -17.34 10.55
N THR A 99 -6.33 -18.19 9.97
CA THR A 99 -7.58 -18.57 10.63
C THR A 99 -7.30 -19.57 11.73
N ALA A 100 -7.95 -19.38 12.86
CA ALA A 100 -7.77 -20.26 14.00
C ALA A 100 -8.39 -21.64 13.74
#